data_e4daf40d20f831a6190c9786ab48c329
#
_entry.id   e4daf40d20f831a6190c9786ab48c329
#
_cell.length_a   1.000
_cell.length_b   1.000
_cell.length_c   1.000
_cell.angle_alpha   90.00
_cell.angle_beta   90.00
_cell.angle_gamma   90.00
#
_symmetry.space_group_name_H-M   'P 1'
#
loop_
_entity.id
_entity.type
_entity.pdbx_description
1 polymer ?
#
loop_
_entity_poly.entity_id
_entity_poly.type
_entity_poly.pdbx_seq_one_letter_code
_entity_poly.pdbx_strand_id
1 'polypeptide(L)'
;VWHFADICIYYGIPQEEVLTYADREFGTSYEDTASVVKSRYKHLHKFGIWHFYRQGEGRSGKPSVRSIKQWLLTHYLFRRNVLTGFYEVESRIVLDGKYPDWVRIDDNIENSIWSEMDESGMHLPEKTLHNIINSDFSEPFDPLDDYLRSLPKWKKGEDPDYIDQLADRIEVENLPDNEHTQSLFRYFFKKWLVAMVVAWVTPKVVNQMILIFVGKGGIFKTTFFHMLLPPQLRQYFLNDSTGAYTDKDFMEAFSSKALLCLDEFEMVFGKNL
;
A
#
# COMPACT_ATOMS: atom_id res chain seq x y z
N VAL A 1 -12.81 18.16 8.20
CA VAL A 1 -14.08 17.46 7.92
C VAL A 1 -13.90 15.96 7.78
N TRP A 2 -12.96 15.46 6.94
CA TRP A 2 -12.72 14.02 6.70
C TRP A 2 -12.47 13.26 8.01
N HIS A 3 -11.45 13.65 8.77
CA HIS A 3 -11.11 13.00 10.04
C HIS A 3 -12.22 13.10 11.09
N PHE A 4 -12.91 14.23 11.13
CA PHE A 4 -14.07 14.40 12.00
C PHE A 4 -15.19 13.42 11.67
N ALA A 5 -15.53 13.25 10.39
CA ALA A 5 -16.53 12.29 9.96
C ALA A 5 -16.15 10.85 10.31
N ASP A 6 -14.86 10.47 10.13
CA ASP A 6 -14.37 9.14 10.50
C ASP A 6 -14.49 8.88 12.01
N ILE A 7 -14.08 9.84 12.83
CA ILE A 7 -14.21 9.74 14.29
C ILE A 7 -15.69 9.56 14.68
N CYS A 8 -16.58 10.33 14.06
CA CYS A 8 -18.02 10.22 14.32
C CYS A 8 -18.58 8.84 13.92
N ILE A 9 -18.12 8.28 12.79
CA ILE A 9 -18.48 6.92 12.38
C ILE A 9 -18.04 5.91 13.42
N TYR A 10 -16.80 5.99 13.89
CA TYR A 10 -16.28 5.07 14.90
C TYR A 10 -17.05 5.14 16.22
N TYR A 11 -17.49 6.32 16.63
CA TYR A 11 -18.31 6.49 17.83
C TYR A 11 -19.80 6.18 17.61
N GLY A 12 -20.21 5.85 16.39
CA GLY A 12 -21.60 5.53 16.08
C GLY A 12 -22.52 6.73 16.11
N ILE A 13 -22.00 7.93 15.84
CA ILE A 13 -22.84 9.14 15.78
C ILE A 13 -23.59 9.12 14.44
N PRO A 14 -24.92 9.33 14.45
CA PRO A 14 -25.72 9.36 13.22
C PRO A 14 -25.27 10.44 12.24
N GLN A 15 -25.33 10.15 10.93
CA GLN A 15 -24.90 11.07 9.87
C GLN A 15 -25.56 12.46 9.98
N GLU A 16 -26.85 12.51 10.35
CA GLU A 16 -27.62 13.77 10.46
C GLU A 16 -27.06 14.69 11.54
N GLU A 17 -26.69 14.13 12.69
CA GLU A 17 -26.07 14.88 13.78
C GLU A 17 -24.70 15.43 13.37
N VAL A 18 -23.91 14.62 12.67
CA VAL A 18 -22.59 15.01 12.17
C VAL A 18 -22.67 16.12 11.14
N LEU A 19 -23.65 16.07 10.25
CA LEU A 19 -23.88 17.13 9.26
C LEU A 19 -24.20 18.45 9.94
N THR A 20 -25.11 18.42 10.94
CA THR A 20 -25.52 19.62 11.68
C THR A 20 -24.34 20.24 12.45
N TYR A 21 -23.50 19.41 13.05
CA TYR A 21 -22.34 19.88 13.82
C TYR A 21 -21.24 20.41 12.89
N ALA A 22 -20.94 19.68 11.81
CA ALA A 22 -19.86 20.00 10.88
C ALA A 22 -20.12 21.34 10.16
N ASP A 23 -21.34 21.61 9.78
CA ASP A 23 -21.75 22.88 9.17
C ASP A 23 -21.48 24.08 10.11
N ARG A 24 -21.82 23.92 11.39
CA ARG A 24 -21.62 24.96 12.40
C ARG A 24 -20.14 25.24 12.71
N GLU A 25 -19.31 24.18 12.81
CA GLU A 25 -17.95 24.31 13.37
C GLU A 25 -16.89 24.56 12.28
N PHE A 26 -17.08 24.07 11.06
CA PHE A 26 -16.05 24.18 10.02
C PHE A 26 -16.24 25.34 9.05
N GLY A 27 -17.40 26.01 9.07
CA GLY A 27 -17.64 27.23 8.27
C GLY A 27 -17.39 27.08 6.75
N THR A 28 -17.30 25.84 6.26
CA THR A 28 -17.16 25.51 4.84
C THR A 28 -18.50 25.60 4.15
N SER A 29 -18.52 25.73 2.82
CA SER A 29 -19.78 25.68 2.10
C SER A 29 -20.51 24.39 2.45
N TYR A 30 -21.79 24.49 2.78
CA TYR A 30 -22.63 23.36 3.21
C TYR A 30 -22.53 22.15 2.25
N GLU A 31 -22.48 22.42 0.95
CA GLU A 31 -22.39 21.37 -0.07
C GLU A 31 -21.10 20.57 0.01
N ASP A 32 -19.95 21.21 0.24
CA ASP A 32 -18.67 20.53 0.33
C ASP A 32 -18.57 19.69 1.60
N THR A 33 -18.98 20.27 2.75
CA THR A 33 -18.99 19.58 4.03
C THR A 33 -19.95 18.38 4.01
N ALA A 34 -21.17 18.59 3.51
CA ALA A 34 -22.16 17.54 3.39
C ALA A 34 -21.73 16.42 2.43
N SER A 35 -21.06 16.76 1.32
CA SER A 35 -20.55 15.80 0.36
C SER A 35 -19.49 14.90 0.98
N VAL A 36 -18.55 15.48 1.74
CA VAL A 36 -17.49 14.74 2.44
C VAL A 36 -18.10 13.80 3.48
N VAL A 37 -18.98 14.30 4.36
CA VAL A 37 -19.62 13.48 5.39
C VAL A 37 -20.41 12.33 4.76
N LYS A 38 -21.25 12.61 3.76
CA LYS A 38 -22.04 11.58 3.06
C LYS A 38 -21.14 10.53 2.38
N SER A 39 -20.01 10.95 1.81
CA SER A 39 -19.05 10.03 1.19
C SER A 39 -18.46 9.06 2.23
N ARG A 40 -18.08 9.55 3.40
CA ARG A 40 -17.52 8.72 4.48
C ARG A 40 -18.54 7.76 5.07
N TYR A 41 -19.77 8.21 5.27
CA TYR A 41 -20.86 7.37 5.80
C TYR A 41 -21.34 6.25 4.85
N LYS A 42 -20.87 6.20 3.61
CA LYS A 42 -21.09 5.04 2.72
C LYS A 42 -20.34 3.78 3.19
N HIS A 43 -19.33 3.92 4.05
CA HIS A 43 -18.47 2.83 4.53
C HIS A 43 -18.70 2.54 6.01
N LEU A 44 -19.92 2.08 6.35
CA LEU A 44 -20.38 1.89 7.73
C LEU A 44 -19.85 0.65 8.46
N HIS A 45 -18.96 -0.14 7.87
CA HIS A 45 -18.39 -1.33 8.52
C HIS A 45 -17.64 -1.05 9.84
N LYS A 46 -17.32 0.22 10.11
CA LYS A 46 -16.68 0.69 11.34
C LYS A 46 -17.63 1.50 12.24
N PHE A 47 -18.93 1.48 11.95
CA PHE A 47 -19.89 2.29 12.70
C PHE A 47 -20.06 1.80 14.14
N GLY A 48 -19.86 2.70 15.11
CA GLY A 48 -20.11 2.43 16.53
C GLY A 48 -19.17 1.43 17.19
N ILE A 49 -17.98 1.20 16.61
CA ILE A 49 -16.99 0.30 17.22
C ILE A 49 -16.27 0.92 18.42
N TRP A 50 -16.32 2.25 18.55
CA TRP A 50 -15.73 2.98 19.67
C TRP A 50 -16.79 3.33 20.72
N HIS A 51 -16.35 3.36 21.99
CA HIS A 51 -17.19 3.80 23.10
C HIS A 51 -16.43 4.82 23.94
N PHE A 52 -17.12 5.89 24.37
CA PHE A 52 -16.56 6.82 25.34
C PHE A 52 -16.30 6.07 26.65
N TYR A 53 -15.03 6.03 27.06
CA TYR A 53 -14.63 5.31 28.26
C TYR A 53 -14.59 6.27 29.45
N ARG A 54 -15.27 5.92 30.54
CA ARG A 54 -15.02 6.55 31.83
C ARG A 54 -13.75 5.94 32.42
N GLN A 55 -12.73 6.78 32.68
CA GLN A 55 -11.56 6.34 33.42
C GLN A 55 -12.02 5.70 34.74
N GLY A 56 -11.68 4.43 34.98
CA GLY A 56 -11.75 3.89 36.34
C GLY A 56 -12.47 2.57 36.59
N GLU A 57 -12.90 1.80 35.59
CA GLU A 57 -13.60 0.51 35.85
C GLU A 57 -12.84 -0.74 35.37
N GLY A 58 -11.55 -0.86 35.66
CA GLY A 58 -10.86 -2.12 35.66
C GLY A 58 -10.64 -2.58 37.10
N ARG A 59 -11.14 -3.75 37.48
CA ARG A 59 -10.99 -4.35 38.83
C ARG A 59 -9.54 -4.51 39.33
N SER A 60 -8.52 -4.08 38.55
CA SER A 60 -7.10 -4.26 38.88
C SER A 60 -6.21 -3.04 38.61
N GLY A 61 -6.75 -1.86 38.27
CA GLY A 61 -5.94 -0.69 37.91
C GLY A 61 -5.18 -0.80 36.56
N LYS A 62 -5.34 -1.92 35.83
CA LYS A 62 -4.72 -2.11 34.51
C LYS A 62 -5.70 -1.71 33.39
N PRO A 63 -5.21 -1.06 32.31
CA PRO A 63 -6.05 -0.73 31.18
C PRO A 63 -6.61 -1.98 30.51
N SER A 64 -7.88 -1.91 30.09
CA SER A 64 -8.46 -3.00 29.31
C SER A 64 -7.94 -3.00 27.87
N VAL A 65 -7.95 -4.13 27.17
CA VAL A 65 -7.58 -4.21 25.75
C VAL A 65 -8.43 -3.25 24.90
N ARG A 66 -9.71 -3.04 25.28
CA ARG A 66 -10.58 -2.10 24.62
C ARG A 66 -10.08 -0.64 24.76
N SER A 67 -9.71 -0.21 25.97
CA SER A 67 -9.20 1.14 26.20
C SER A 67 -7.86 1.37 25.50
N ILE A 68 -7.00 0.34 25.44
CA ILE A 68 -5.75 0.39 24.70
C ILE A 68 -6.02 0.58 23.19
N LYS A 69 -6.86 -0.26 22.60
CA LYS A 69 -7.25 -0.14 21.19
C LYS A 69 -7.86 1.23 20.87
N GLN A 70 -8.68 1.75 21.76
CA GLN A 70 -9.28 3.07 21.59
C GLN A 70 -8.25 4.19 21.61
N TRP A 71 -7.33 4.17 22.56
CA TRP A 71 -6.23 5.14 22.61
C TRP A 71 -5.39 5.10 21.34
N LEU A 72 -4.99 3.90 20.91
CA LEU A 72 -4.23 3.72 19.66
C LEU A 72 -4.97 4.29 18.46
N LEU A 73 -6.26 4.00 18.30
CA LEU A 73 -7.06 4.50 17.18
C LEU A 73 -7.33 6.02 17.24
N THR A 74 -7.19 6.64 18.41
CA THR A 74 -7.27 8.10 18.51
C THR A 74 -6.02 8.78 17.99
N HIS A 75 -4.85 8.17 18.18
CA HIS A 75 -3.57 8.78 17.86
C HIS A 75 -2.98 8.28 16.53
N TYR A 76 -3.27 7.02 16.16
CA TYR A 76 -2.62 6.33 15.04
C TYR A 76 -3.62 5.56 14.19
N LEU A 77 -3.21 5.30 12.95
CA LEU A 77 -3.79 4.33 12.05
C LEU A 77 -2.80 3.16 11.92
N PHE A 78 -3.32 1.94 11.88
CA PHE A 78 -2.52 0.73 11.74
C PHE A 78 -3.02 -0.09 10.56
N ARG A 79 -2.09 -0.66 9.80
CA ARG A 79 -2.42 -1.61 8.74
C ARG A 79 -1.35 -2.67 8.62
N ARG A 80 -1.70 -3.81 8.06
CA ARG A 80 -0.75 -4.84 7.68
C ARG A 80 -0.63 -4.87 6.17
N ASN A 81 0.52 -4.50 5.65
CA ASN A 81 0.82 -4.58 4.22
C ASN A 81 0.94 -6.07 3.82
N VAL A 82 0.01 -6.55 2.99
CA VAL A 82 -0.05 -7.98 2.63
C VAL A 82 1.08 -8.40 1.70
N LEU A 83 1.63 -7.46 0.92
CA LEU A 83 2.74 -7.74 0.01
C LEU A 83 4.06 -7.92 0.77
N THR A 84 4.34 -7.05 1.74
CA THR A 84 5.58 -7.11 2.53
C THR A 84 5.47 -7.96 3.78
N GLY A 85 4.26 -8.22 4.25
CA GLY A 85 3.97 -8.87 5.53
C GLY A 85 4.17 -7.97 6.75
N PHE A 86 4.68 -6.75 6.58
CA PHE A 86 4.96 -5.84 7.69
C PHE A 86 3.74 -5.05 8.14
N TYR A 87 3.75 -4.69 9.41
CA TYR A 87 2.80 -3.75 9.99
C TYR A 87 3.28 -2.33 9.77
N GLU A 88 2.35 -1.44 9.47
CA GLU A 88 2.61 -0.04 9.18
C GLU A 88 1.74 0.86 10.04
N VAL A 89 2.24 2.03 10.37
CA VAL A 89 1.56 3.05 11.18
C VAL A 89 1.62 4.41 10.51
N GLU A 90 0.57 5.19 10.69
CA GLU A 90 0.48 6.60 10.31
C GLU A 90 -0.14 7.38 11.47
N SER A 91 0.37 8.57 11.77
CA SER A 91 -0.19 9.44 12.82
C SER A 91 -1.47 10.10 12.33
N ARG A 92 -2.53 10.08 13.15
CA ARG A 92 -3.78 10.78 12.84
C ARG A 92 -3.71 12.29 13.05
N ILE A 93 -2.86 12.73 13.98
CA ILE A 93 -2.75 14.13 14.37
C ILE A 93 -1.61 14.76 13.58
N VAL A 94 -1.95 15.52 12.55
CA VAL A 94 -0.99 16.14 11.61
C VAL A 94 -0.17 17.24 12.29
N LEU A 95 -0.67 17.90 13.34
CA LEU A 95 0.00 19.03 13.99
C LEU A 95 1.22 18.65 14.83
N ASP A 96 1.23 17.43 15.39
CA ASP A 96 2.39 16.84 16.09
C ASP A 96 2.77 15.48 15.47
N GLY A 97 2.37 15.24 14.23
CA GLY A 97 2.44 13.96 13.55
C GLY A 97 3.86 13.45 13.40
N LYS A 98 4.27 12.60 14.34
CA LYS A 98 5.57 11.92 14.35
C LYS A 98 5.77 11.05 13.10
N TYR A 99 4.66 10.51 12.58
CA TYR A 99 4.61 9.69 11.37
C TYR A 99 3.54 10.23 10.41
N PRO A 100 3.86 11.28 9.60
CA PRO A 100 2.89 11.91 8.71
C PRO A 100 2.46 11.03 7.53
N ASP A 101 3.30 10.05 7.18
CA ASP A 101 3.06 9.04 6.15
C ASP A 101 3.11 7.64 6.75
N TRP A 102 2.59 6.65 6.03
CA TRP A 102 2.68 5.26 6.39
C TRP A 102 4.13 4.79 6.48
N VAL A 103 4.56 4.40 7.68
CA VAL A 103 5.89 3.88 7.94
C VAL A 103 5.81 2.46 8.48
N ARG A 104 6.80 1.63 8.13
CA ARG A 104 6.93 0.29 8.70
C ARG A 104 7.20 0.40 10.18
N ILE A 105 6.46 -0.36 10.99
CA ILE A 105 6.70 -0.49 12.42
C ILE A 105 7.93 -1.36 12.64
N ASP A 106 8.90 -0.80 13.33
CA ASP A 106 10.07 -1.47 13.90
C ASP A 106 10.05 -1.35 15.43
N ASP A 107 11.02 -1.95 16.09
CA ASP A 107 11.12 -1.93 17.56
C ASP A 107 11.19 -0.51 18.11
N ASN A 108 11.84 0.42 17.39
CA ASN A 108 11.96 1.81 17.84
C ASN A 108 10.61 2.54 17.80
N ILE A 109 9.83 2.33 16.74
CA ILE A 109 8.49 2.92 16.59
C ILE A 109 7.54 2.30 17.62
N GLU A 110 7.57 0.98 17.80
CA GLU A 110 6.73 0.29 18.77
C GLU A 110 7.01 0.78 20.20
N ASN A 111 8.29 0.88 20.59
CA ASN A 111 8.73 1.40 21.89
C ASN A 111 8.34 2.89 22.07
N SER A 112 8.39 3.67 21.01
CA SER A 112 7.96 5.08 21.06
C SER A 112 6.46 5.21 21.34
N ILE A 113 5.64 4.42 20.67
CA ILE A 113 4.19 4.38 20.90
C ILE A 113 3.89 3.89 22.33
N TRP A 114 4.61 2.86 22.79
CA TRP A 114 4.48 2.37 24.15
C TRP A 114 4.81 3.45 25.19
N SER A 115 5.90 4.20 25.00
CA SER A 115 6.30 5.30 25.88
C SER A 115 5.24 6.41 25.95
N GLU A 116 4.68 6.80 24.82
CA GLU A 116 3.60 7.81 24.76
C GLU A 116 2.33 7.34 25.49
N MET A 117 2.02 6.05 25.38
CA MET A 117 0.90 5.45 26.15
C MET A 117 1.18 5.50 27.65
N ASP A 118 2.39 5.16 28.08
CA ASP A 118 2.78 5.17 29.49
C ASP A 118 2.75 6.60 30.06
N GLU A 119 3.29 7.59 29.33
CA GLU A 119 3.25 9.01 29.67
C GLU A 119 1.80 9.56 29.77
N SER A 120 0.90 9.00 29.00
CA SER A 120 -0.54 9.35 29.08
C SER A 120 -1.27 8.68 30.24
N GLY A 121 -0.56 7.92 31.09
CA GLY A 121 -1.12 7.18 32.22
C GLY A 121 -1.70 5.81 31.87
N MET A 122 -1.46 5.34 30.66
CA MET A 122 -1.91 4.02 30.20
C MET A 122 -0.78 2.97 30.36
N HIS A 123 -0.51 2.59 31.59
CA HIS A 123 0.57 1.65 31.89
C HIS A 123 0.21 0.22 31.48
N LEU A 124 0.92 -0.32 30.49
CA LEU A 124 0.75 -1.69 29.97
C LEU A 124 2.10 -2.36 29.71
N PRO A 125 2.16 -3.69 29.79
CA PRO A 125 3.35 -4.40 29.33
C PRO A 125 3.54 -4.20 27.81
N GLU A 126 4.79 -3.95 27.40
CA GLU A 126 5.19 -3.80 25.97
C GLU A 126 4.65 -4.94 25.10
N LYS A 127 4.77 -6.19 25.56
CA LYS A 127 4.20 -7.36 24.85
C LYS A 127 2.70 -7.24 24.56
N THR A 128 1.95 -6.50 25.36
CA THR A 128 0.52 -6.29 25.13
C THR A 128 0.27 -5.40 23.91
N LEU A 129 1.06 -4.34 23.76
CA LEU A 129 1.04 -3.49 22.58
C LEU A 129 1.40 -4.29 21.33
N HIS A 130 2.53 -5.01 21.38
CA HIS A 130 2.95 -5.88 20.30
C HIS A 130 1.86 -6.85 19.85
N ASN A 131 1.22 -7.56 20.78
CA ASN A 131 0.16 -8.51 20.47
C ASN A 131 -1.08 -7.83 19.83
N ILE A 132 -1.40 -6.60 20.20
CA ILE A 132 -2.52 -5.86 19.63
C ILE A 132 -2.19 -5.43 18.21
N ILE A 133 -1.02 -4.83 17.97
CA ILE A 133 -0.59 -4.40 16.63
C ILE A 133 -0.52 -5.60 15.68
N ASN A 134 0.00 -6.73 16.15
CA ASN A 134 0.17 -7.95 15.35
C ASN A 134 -1.08 -8.86 15.33
N SER A 135 -2.26 -8.27 15.53
CA SER A 135 -3.55 -8.98 15.45
C SER A 135 -4.40 -8.45 14.29
N ASP A 136 -5.68 -8.85 14.28
CA ASP A 136 -6.73 -8.32 13.41
C ASP A 136 -7.04 -6.82 13.62
N PHE A 137 -6.43 -6.21 14.61
CA PHE A 137 -6.49 -4.78 14.85
C PHE A 137 -5.87 -3.97 13.71
N SER A 138 -4.78 -4.47 13.12
CA SER A 138 -4.14 -3.89 11.93
C SER A 138 -4.77 -4.49 10.68
N GLU A 139 -5.65 -3.73 10.02
CA GLU A 139 -6.36 -4.20 8.84
C GLU A 139 -5.41 -4.56 7.70
N PRO A 140 -5.70 -5.63 6.95
CA PRO A 140 -4.90 -5.96 5.78
C PRO A 140 -5.04 -4.87 4.70
N PHE A 141 -3.90 -4.48 4.13
CA PHE A 141 -3.79 -3.50 3.05
C PHE A 141 -3.00 -4.10 1.90
N ASP A 142 -3.62 -4.19 0.74
CA ASP A 142 -2.95 -4.61 -0.49
C ASP A 142 -2.61 -3.37 -1.33
N PRO A 143 -1.33 -2.97 -1.41
CA PRO A 143 -0.93 -1.77 -2.15
C PRO A 143 -1.16 -1.87 -3.65
N LEU A 144 -1.15 -3.08 -4.21
CA LEU A 144 -1.35 -3.29 -5.64
C LEU A 144 -2.84 -3.21 -6.01
N ASP A 145 -3.69 -3.86 -5.24
CA ASP A 145 -5.15 -3.81 -5.44
C ASP A 145 -5.68 -2.39 -5.17
N ASP A 146 -5.21 -1.73 -4.10
CA ASP A 146 -5.58 -0.36 -3.77
C ASP A 146 -5.22 0.61 -4.89
N TYR A 147 -3.99 0.53 -5.41
CA TYR A 147 -3.56 1.34 -6.55
C TYR A 147 -4.44 1.09 -7.78
N LEU A 148 -4.65 -0.17 -8.16
CA LEU A 148 -5.44 -0.50 -9.35
C LEU A 148 -6.90 -0.06 -9.23
N ARG A 149 -7.50 -0.15 -8.04
CA ARG A 149 -8.86 0.36 -7.78
C ARG A 149 -8.96 1.88 -7.80
N SER A 150 -7.87 2.59 -7.54
CA SER A 150 -7.82 4.06 -7.59
C SER A 150 -7.80 4.60 -9.01
N LEU A 151 -7.46 3.77 -10.01
CA LEU A 151 -7.37 4.19 -11.40
C LEU A 151 -8.74 4.48 -12.02
N PRO A 152 -8.82 5.45 -12.93
CA PRO A 152 -10.01 5.68 -13.70
C PRO A 152 -10.32 4.44 -14.57
N LYS A 153 -11.61 4.16 -14.76
CA LYS A 153 -12.03 3.04 -15.59
C LYS A 153 -11.69 3.33 -17.06
N TRP A 154 -10.92 2.45 -17.69
CA TRP A 154 -10.68 2.47 -19.11
C TRP A 154 -11.96 2.18 -19.91
N LYS A 155 -12.23 2.96 -20.96
CA LYS A 155 -13.41 2.84 -21.79
C LYS A 155 -13.02 2.39 -23.19
N LYS A 156 -13.49 1.22 -23.56
CA LYS A 156 -13.23 0.66 -24.88
C LYS A 156 -13.82 1.56 -25.98
N GLY A 157 -12.97 1.99 -26.92
CA GLY A 157 -13.35 2.82 -28.06
C GLY A 157 -13.32 4.34 -27.81
N GLU A 158 -13.21 4.77 -26.53
CA GLU A 158 -13.00 6.18 -26.18
C GLU A 158 -11.53 6.42 -25.79
N ASP A 159 -10.98 5.54 -24.96
CA ASP A 159 -9.59 5.64 -24.50
C ASP A 159 -8.63 4.91 -25.45
N PRO A 160 -7.41 5.43 -25.62
CA PRO A 160 -6.38 4.76 -26.43
C PRO A 160 -5.86 3.50 -25.74
N ASP A 161 -5.25 2.62 -26.51
CA ASP A 161 -4.49 1.50 -25.94
C ASP A 161 -3.14 1.99 -25.42
N TYR A 162 -3.10 2.30 -24.13
CA TYR A 162 -1.91 2.81 -23.45
C TYR A 162 -0.75 1.83 -23.45
N ILE A 163 -1.03 0.52 -23.48
CA ILE A 163 0.01 -0.52 -23.51
C ILE A 163 0.70 -0.51 -24.86
N ASP A 164 -0.07 -0.41 -25.95
CA ASP A 164 0.49 -0.33 -27.29
C ASP A 164 1.31 0.96 -27.46
N GLN A 165 0.80 2.11 -26.96
CA GLN A 165 1.55 3.36 -26.95
C GLN A 165 2.87 3.27 -26.17
N LEU A 166 2.88 2.53 -25.05
CA LEU A 166 4.11 2.32 -24.29
C LEU A 166 5.09 1.41 -25.04
N ALA A 167 4.59 0.35 -25.67
CA ALA A 167 5.40 -0.54 -26.48
C ALA A 167 6.03 0.17 -27.69
N ASP A 168 5.32 1.11 -28.31
CA ASP A 168 5.80 1.89 -29.43
C ASP A 168 6.95 2.86 -29.10
N ARG A 169 7.19 3.13 -27.81
CA ARG A 169 8.35 3.93 -27.37
C ARG A 169 9.64 3.12 -27.29
N ILE A 170 9.55 1.82 -27.49
CA ILE A 170 10.71 0.90 -27.47
C ILE A 170 10.98 0.48 -28.89
N GLU A 171 12.07 0.98 -29.45
CA GLU A 171 12.53 0.56 -30.79
C GLU A 171 13.25 -0.77 -30.66
N VAL A 172 12.80 -1.76 -31.44
CA VAL A 172 13.37 -3.09 -31.48
C VAL A 172 14.08 -3.30 -32.81
N GLU A 173 15.34 -3.77 -32.78
CA GLU A 173 16.06 -4.12 -34.00
C GLU A 173 15.34 -5.25 -34.74
N ASN A 174 15.22 -5.12 -36.05
CA ASN A 174 14.64 -6.16 -36.87
C ASN A 174 15.50 -7.42 -36.83
N LEU A 175 14.89 -8.55 -36.65
CA LEU A 175 15.55 -9.84 -36.82
C LEU A 175 15.88 -10.03 -38.35
N PRO A 176 16.98 -10.67 -38.67
CA PRO A 176 17.43 -10.79 -40.07
C PRO A 176 16.39 -11.34 -41.06
N ASP A 177 15.47 -12.17 -40.57
CA ASP A 177 14.44 -12.82 -41.39
C ASP A 177 13.02 -12.39 -41.03
N ASN A 178 12.83 -11.27 -40.30
CA ASN A 178 11.51 -10.85 -39.86
C ASN A 178 11.33 -9.33 -39.85
N GLU A 179 10.64 -8.82 -40.86
CA GLU A 179 10.28 -7.41 -40.98
C GLU A 179 9.20 -6.96 -39.97
N HIS A 180 8.60 -7.89 -39.24
CA HIS A 180 7.51 -7.63 -38.30
C HIS A 180 7.94 -7.67 -36.82
N THR A 181 9.23 -7.53 -36.53
CA THR A 181 9.78 -7.65 -35.16
C THR A 181 9.11 -6.70 -34.16
N GLN A 182 8.86 -5.44 -34.56
CA GLN A 182 8.18 -4.46 -33.71
C GLN A 182 6.73 -4.87 -33.37
N SER A 183 6.01 -5.47 -34.34
CA SER A 183 4.63 -5.93 -34.11
C SER A 183 4.59 -7.15 -33.18
N LEU A 184 5.57 -8.06 -33.30
CA LEU A 184 5.73 -9.20 -32.43
C LEU A 184 6.09 -8.76 -31.00
N PHE A 185 7.00 -7.80 -30.88
CA PHE A 185 7.36 -7.21 -29.60
C PHE A 185 6.12 -6.61 -28.91
N ARG A 186 5.36 -5.76 -29.60
CA ARG A 186 4.12 -5.17 -29.06
C ARG A 186 3.16 -6.25 -28.54
N TYR A 187 2.93 -7.30 -29.31
CA TYR A 187 2.05 -8.41 -28.93
C TYR A 187 2.53 -9.13 -27.67
N PHE A 188 3.82 -9.50 -27.58
CA PHE A 188 4.36 -10.22 -26.42
C PHE A 188 4.54 -9.33 -25.21
N PHE A 189 4.92 -8.07 -25.40
CA PHE A 189 5.00 -7.08 -24.33
C PHE A 189 3.64 -6.88 -23.64
N LYS A 190 2.59 -6.73 -24.45
CA LYS A 190 1.22 -6.63 -23.93
C LYS A 190 0.79 -7.85 -23.15
N LYS A 191 1.09 -9.05 -23.65
CA LYS A 191 0.81 -10.30 -22.93
C LYS A 191 1.55 -10.38 -21.60
N TRP A 192 2.83 -10.04 -21.60
CA TRP A 192 3.64 -10.05 -20.39
C TRP A 192 3.12 -9.05 -19.35
N LEU A 193 2.82 -7.81 -19.76
CA LEU A 193 2.33 -6.76 -18.87
C LEU A 193 0.96 -7.13 -18.26
N VAL A 194 0.05 -7.63 -19.09
CA VAL A 194 -1.25 -8.11 -18.61
C VAL A 194 -1.11 -9.27 -17.64
N ALA A 195 -0.24 -10.26 -17.94
CA ALA A 195 0.01 -11.40 -17.07
C ALA A 195 0.63 -10.96 -15.72
N MET A 196 1.51 -9.96 -15.72
CA MET A 196 2.06 -9.36 -14.50
C MET A 196 0.96 -8.78 -13.63
N VAL A 197 0.08 -7.94 -14.20
CA VAL A 197 -1.02 -7.31 -13.45
C VAL A 197 -2.02 -8.36 -12.96
N VAL A 198 -2.35 -9.36 -13.78
CA VAL A 198 -3.24 -10.48 -13.36
C VAL A 198 -2.65 -11.26 -12.18
N ALA A 199 -1.33 -11.48 -12.17
CA ALA A 199 -0.66 -12.14 -11.05
C ALA A 199 -0.72 -11.31 -9.76
N TRP A 200 -0.75 -9.99 -9.84
CA TRP A 200 -0.91 -9.11 -8.67
C TRP A 200 -2.29 -9.24 -8.03
N VAL A 201 -3.36 -9.33 -8.83
CA VAL A 201 -4.74 -9.30 -8.33
C VAL A 201 -5.37 -10.68 -8.17
N THR A 202 -4.69 -11.74 -8.61
CA THR A 202 -5.22 -13.09 -8.58
C THR A 202 -4.26 -14.02 -7.85
N PRO A 203 -4.47 -14.32 -6.57
CA PRO A 203 -3.49 -15.01 -5.72
C PRO A 203 -3.03 -16.39 -6.21
N LYS A 204 -3.78 -17.03 -7.10
CA LYS A 204 -3.47 -18.37 -7.63
C LYS A 204 -2.83 -18.35 -9.02
N VAL A 205 -2.67 -17.17 -9.62
CA VAL A 205 -2.07 -17.04 -10.95
C VAL A 205 -0.60 -16.72 -10.79
N VAL A 206 0.25 -17.52 -11.40
CA VAL A 206 1.69 -17.32 -11.45
C VAL A 206 2.04 -16.83 -12.85
N ASN A 207 2.68 -15.68 -12.97
CA ASN A 207 3.24 -15.23 -14.24
C ASN A 207 4.49 -16.05 -14.56
N GLN A 208 4.43 -16.85 -15.62
CA GLN A 208 5.53 -17.69 -16.08
C GLN A 208 6.38 -17.01 -17.18
N MET A 209 6.06 -15.76 -17.52
CA MET A 209 6.75 -15.04 -18.58
C MET A 209 7.80 -14.09 -18.00
N ILE A 210 8.98 -14.08 -18.61
CA ILE A 210 10.06 -13.15 -18.31
C ILE A 210 10.25 -12.25 -19.53
N LEU A 211 10.29 -10.93 -19.31
CA LEU A 211 10.65 -9.97 -20.36
C LEU A 211 12.14 -9.70 -20.29
N ILE A 212 12.84 -9.95 -21.39
CA ILE A 212 14.29 -9.79 -21.46
C ILE A 212 14.62 -8.70 -22.48
N PHE A 213 15.35 -7.67 -22.04
CA PHE A 213 15.91 -6.64 -22.93
C PHE A 213 17.39 -6.88 -23.17
N VAL A 214 17.74 -7.15 -24.40
CA VAL A 214 19.13 -7.29 -24.88
C VAL A 214 19.51 -6.03 -25.62
N GLY A 215 20.72 -5.51 -25.40
CA GLY A 215 21.22 -4.32 -26.10
C GLY A 215 22.40 -3.67 -25.38
N LYS A 216 23.00 -2.66 -26.01
CA LYS A 216 24.19 -1.94 -25.50
C LYS A 216 24.01 -1.43 -24.08
N GLY A 217 25.09 -1.28 -23.34
CA GLY A 217 25.07 -0.58 -22.03
C GLY A 217 24.62 0.87 -22.18
N GLY A 218 24.00 1.43 -21.14
CA GLY A 218 23.63 2.86 -21.09
C GLY A 218 22.37 3.26 -21.86
N ILE A 219 21.62 2.34 -22.47
CA ILE A 219 20.35 2.65 -23.18
C ILE A 219 19.11 2.61 -22.27
N PHE A 220 19.29 2.81 -20.98
CA PHE A 220 18.22 2.94 -19.98
C PHE A 220 17.31 1.72 -19.80
N LYS A 221 17.76 0.49 -20.07
CA LYS A 221 16.96 -0.74 -19.90
C LYS A 221 16.43 -0.90 -18.48
N THR A 222 17.30 -0.82 -17.48
CA THR A 222 16.95 -0.93 -16.05
C THR A 222 16.05 0.23 -15.61
N THR A 223 16.33 1.44 -16.09
CA THR A 223 15.50 2.63 -15.84
C THR A 223 14.08 2.44 -16.36
N PHE A 224 13.91 1.82 -17.52
CA PHE A 224 12.60 1.50 -18.07
C PHE A 224 11.79 0.63 -17.11
N PHE A 225 12.37 -0.47 -16.61
CA PHE A 225 11.68 -1.34 -15.66
C PHE A 225 11.33 -0.63 -14.35
N HIS A 226 12.22 0.21 -13.84
CA HIS A 226 11.94 1.02 -12.65
C HIS A 226 10.79 2.00 -12.88
N MET A 227 10.72 2.62 -14.05
CA MET A 227 9.66 3.58 -14.40
C MET A 227 8.33 2.92 -14.75
N LEU A 228 8.31 1.60 -14.98
CA LEU A 228 7.11 0.84 -15.27
C LEU A 228 6.15 0.82 -14.07
N LEU A 229 6.70 0.83 -12.86
CA LEU A 229 5.90 1.00 -11.65
C LEU A 229 5.60 2.49 -11.41
N PRO A 230 4.34 2.84 -11.11
CA PRO A 230 3.97 4.19 -10.74
C PRO A 230 4.68 4.62 -9.44
N PRO A 231 4.83 5.93 -9.19
CA PRO A 231 5.55 6.44 -8.02
C PRO A 231 5.16 5.80 -6.70
N GLN A 232 3.87 5.55 -6.49
CA GLN A 232 3.30 4.94 -5.29
C GLN A 232 3.76 3.49 -5.06
N LEU A 233 4.09 2.76 -6.13
CA LEU A 233 4.49 1.36 -6.08
C LEU A 233 6.00 1.14 -6.25
N ARG A 234 6.80 2.19 -6.47
CA ARG A 234 8.25 2.05 -6.72
C ARG A 234 9.03 1.41 -5.58
N GLN A 235 8.57 1.53 -4.35
CA GLN A 235 9.16 0.83 -3.21
C GLN A 235 9.09 -0.70 -3.33
N TYR A 236 8.18 -1.19 -4.16
CA TYR A 236 8.02 -2.62 -4.44
C TYR A 236 8.78 -3.07 -5.70
N PHE A 237 9.65 -2.23 -6.24
CA PHE A 237 10.62 -2.58 -7.26
C PHE A 237 11.90 -3.13 -6.62
N LEU A 238 12.42 -4.22 -7.14
CA LEU A 238 13.74 -4.73 -6.78
C LEU A 238 14.59 -4.78 -8.02
N ASN A 239 15.75 -4.13 -7.99
CA ASN A 239 16.82 -4.31 -8.97
C ASN A 239 17.96 -5.06 -8.31
N ASP A 240 18.30 -6.23 -8.85
CA ASP A 240 19.43 -7.01 -8.37
C ASP A 240 20.43 -7.26 -9.49
N SER A 241 21.68 -6.92 -9.21
CA SER A 241 22.85 -7.16 -10.06
C SER A 241 23.88 -8.10 -9.41
N THR A 242 23.55 -8.64 -8.21
CA THR A 242 24.51 -9.41 -7.40
C THR A 242 24.58 -10.87 -7.79
N GLY A 243 23.54 -11.40 -8.43
CA GLY A 243 23.45 -12.80 -8.79
C GLY A 243 23.26 -13.78 -7.63
N ALA A 244 22.95 -13.27 -6.43
CA ALA A 244 22.78 -14.07 -5.20
C ALA A 244 21.37 -14.70 -5.08
N TYR A 245 20.84 -15.24 -6.17
CA TYR A 245 19.43 -15.70 -6.25
C TYR A 245 19.09 -16.94 -5.41
N THR A 246 20.07 -17.59 -4.82
CA THR A 246 19.88 -18.73 -3.92
C THR A 246 19.96 -18.34 -2.45
N ASP A 247 20.26 -17.08 -2.17
CA ASP A 247 20.37 -16.59 -0.81
C ASP A 247 18.96 -16.43 -0.18
N LYS A 248 18.83 -16.81 1.09
CA LYS A 248 17.58 -16.70 1.82
C LYS A 248 17.10 -15.24 1.89
N ASP A 249 18.03 -14.32 2.09
CA ASP A 249 17.72 -12.88 2.19
C ASP A 249 17.18 -12.34 0.86
N PHE A 250 17.72 -12.84 -0.28
CA PHE A 250 17.18 -12.50 -1.59
C PHE A 250 15.75 -13.03 -1.77
N MET A 251 15.49 -14.28 -1.40
CA MET A 251 14.16 -14.89 -1.52
C MET A 251 13.12 -14.17 -0.65
N GLU A 252 13.52 -13.72 0.53
CA GLU A 252 12.66 -12.92 1.41
C GLU A 252 12.39 -11.54 0.78
N ALA A 253 13.43 -10.86 0.29
CA ALA A 253 13.27 -9.59 -0.41
C ALA A 253 12.39 -9.74 -1.67
N PHE A 254 12.61 -10.79 -2.46
CA PHE A 254 11.85 -11.11 -3.66
C PHE A 254 10.36 -11.28 -3.37
N SER A 255 10.00 -11.99 -2.30
CA SER A 255 8.61 -12.28 -1.95
C SER A 255 7.79 -11.03 -1.59
N SER A 256 8.46 -9.91 -1.31
CA SER A 256 7.87 -8.63 -0.92
C SER A 256 7.78 -7.60 -2.05
N LYS A 257 8.07 -8.00 -3.30
CA LYS A 257 8.17 -7.09 -4.45
C LYS A 257 7.13 -7.37 -5.53
N ALA A 258 6.70 -6.30 -6.19
CA ALA A 258 5.76 -6.35 -7.30
C ALA A 258 6.45 -6.61 -8.65
N LEU A 259 7.67 -6.12 -8.80
CA LEU A 259 8.47 -6.27 -10.00
C LEU A 259 9.94 -6.44 -9.64
N LEU A 260 10.55 -7.51 -10.17
CA LEU A 260 11.97 -7.79 -10.06
C LEU A 260 12.66 -7.54 -11.41
N CYS A 261 13.72 -6.77 -11.40
CA CYS A 261 14.65 -6.62 -12.51
C CYS A 261 15.97 -7.29 -12.16
N LEU A 262 16.38 -8.26 -12.96
CA LEU A 262 17.69 -8.90 -12.86
C LEU A 262 18.61 -8.23 -13.88
N ASP A 263 19.51 -7.38 -13.40
CA ASP A 263 20.49 -6.74 -14.26
C ASP A 263 21.70 -7.68 -14.48
N GLU A 264 22.37 -7.56 -15.61
CA GLU A 264 23.51 -8.42 -15.96
C GLU A 264 23.21 -9.94 -15.88
N PHE A 265 22.03 -10.34 -16.33
CA PHE A 265 21.53 -11.71 -16.28
C PHE A 265 22.51 -12.77 -16.83
N GLU A 266 23.36 -12.38 -17.79
CA GLU A 266 24.39 -13.25 -18.36
C GLU A 266 25.45 -13.71 -17.32
N MET A 267 25.73 -12.89 -16.31
CA MET A 267 26.63 -13.25 -15.22
C MET A 267 26.11 -14.36 -14.33
N VAL A 268 24.77 -14.46 -14.24
CA VAL A 268 24.07 -15.34 -13.31
C VAL A 268 23.96 -16.76 -13.82
N PHE A 269 23.66 -16.92 -15.10
CA PHE A 269 23.41 -18.23 -15.70
C PHE A 269 24.62 -18.83 -16.43
N GLY A 270 25.79 -18.15 -16.36
CA GLY A 270 27.01 -18.64 -16.92
C GLY A 270 27.05 -18.55 -18.43
N LYS A 271 28.27 -18.72 -19.02
CA LYS A 271 28.56 -18.60 -20.44
C LYS A 271 27.95 -19.67 -21.36
N ASN A 272 26.85 -20.29 -20.97
CA ASN A 272 26.23 -21.43 -21.66
C ASN A 272 24.78 -21.12 -22.11
N LEU A 273 24.54 -19.90 -22.57
CA LEU A 273 23.36 -19.59 -23.40
C LEU A 273 23.80 -19.38 -24.84
#